data_8687b528f5bd1f0a84927309a72690b6
#
_entry.id   8687b528f5bd1f0a84927309a72690b6
#
_cell.length_a   1.000
_cell.length_b   1.000
_cell.length_c   1.000
_cell.angle_alpha   90.00
_cell.angle_beta   90.00
_cell.angle_gamma   90.00
#
_symmetry.space_group_name_H-M   'P 1'
#
loop_
_entity.id
_entity.type
_entity.pdbx_description
1 polymer ?
#
loop_
_entity_poly.entity_id
_entity_poly.type
_entity_poly.pdbx_seq_one_letter_code
_entity_poly.pdbx_strand_id
1 'polypeptide(L)' 'MSTREQLQDTIELLSALDVRNLDEDSRDEAVYIVNDIIISIEELMDLL' A
#
# COMPACT_ATOMS: atom_id res chain seq x y z
N MET A 1 -13.32 11.25 -11.73
CA MET A 1 -12.57 10.71 -10.59
C MET A 1 -11.32 11.55 -10.38
N SER A 2 -11.06 11.99 -9.17
CA SER A 2 -9.91 12.84 -8.89
C SER A 2 -8.65 11.98 -8.67
N THR A 3 -7.50 12.61 -8.85
CA THR A 3 -6.23 11.94 -8.59
C THR A 3 -6.14 11.47 -7.13
N ARG A 4 -6.62 12.28 -6.21
CA ARG A 4 -6.64 11.93 -4.79
C ARG A 4 -7.48 10.68 -4.53
N GLU A 5 -8.63 10.58 -5.16
CA GLU A 5 -9.48 9.38 -5.02
C GLU A 5 -8.80 8.14 -5.58
N GLN A 6 -8.10 8.27 -6.70
CA GLN A 6 -7.38 7.14 -7.29
C GLN A 6 -6.28 6.66 -6.36
N LEU A 7 -5.58 7.58 -5.73
CA LEU A 7 -4.52 7.23 -4.78
C LEU A 7 -5.10 6.57 -3.53
N GLN A 8 -6.23 7.06 -3.05
CA GLN A 8 -6.89 6.46 -1.89
C GLN A 8 -7.34 5.05 -2.20
N ASP A 9 -7.90 4.81 -3.39
CA ASP A 9 -8.30 3.48 -3.82
C ASP A 9 -7.09 2.54 -3.89
N THR A 10 -5.96 3.05 -4.35
CA THR A 10 -4.72 2.26 -4.41
C THR A 10 -4.27 1.85 -3.01
N ILE A 11 -4.35 2.76 -2.04
CA ILE A 11 -4.01 2.45 -0.65
C ILE A 11 -4.93 1.34 -0.12
N GLU A 12 -6.22 1.43 -0.40
CA GLU A 12 -7.17 0.42 0.03
C GLU A 12 -6.86 -0.95 -0.57
N LEU A 13 -6.52 -0.99 -1.85
CA LEU A 13 -6.15 -2.24 -2.53
C LEU A 13 -4.89 -2.84 -1.91
N LEU A 14 -3.88 -2.02 -1.64
CA LEU A 14 -2.65 -2.49 -1.02
C LEU A 14 -2.90 -3.02 0.39
N SER A 15 -3.76 -2.35 1.15
CA SER A 15 -4.09 -2.77 2.51
C SER A 15 -4.84 -4.09 2.55
N ALA A 16 -5.51 -4.44 1.46
CA ALA A 16 -6.30 -5.66 1.36
C ALA A 16 -5.54 -6.83 0.75
N LEU A 17 -4.26 -6.65 0.42
CA LEU A 17 -3.47 -7.73 -0.15
C LEU A 17 -3.41 -8.92 0.81
N ASP A 18 -3.62 -10.11 0.26
CA ASP A 18 -3.56 -11.35 1.03
C ASP A 18 -2.14 -11.91 0.96
N VAL A 19 -1.45 -11.86 2.08
CA VAL A 19 -0.07 -12.35 2.17
C VAL A 19 0.02 -13.71 2.86
N ARG A 20 -1.12 -14.33 3.16
CA ARG A 20 -1.14 -15.60 3.89
C ARG A 20 -0.56 -16.76 3.10
N ASN A 21 -0.47 -16.61 1.78
CA ASN A 21 0.10 -17.63 0.90
C ASN A 21 1.62 -17.64 0.92
N LEU A 22 2.23 -16.62 1.50
CA LEU A 22 3.67 -16.50 1.55
C LEU A 22 4.21 -17.19 2.82
N ASP A 23 5.46 -17.61 2.77
CA ASP A 23 6.10 -18.12 3.97
C ASP A 23 6.30 -16.97 4.97
N GLU A 24 6.68 -17.31 6.21
CA GLU A 24 6.73 -16.33 7.28
C GLU A 24 7.70 -15.18 6.97
N ASP A 25 8.88 -15.51 6.49
CA ASP A 25 9.91 -14.51 6.20
C ASP A 25 9.48 -13.59 5.06
N SER A 26 8.94 -14.17 3.99
CA SER A 26 8.45 -13.38 2.86
C SER A 26 7.24 -12.53 3.23
N ARG A 27 6.40 -13.04 4.12
CA ARG A 27 5.23 -12.29 4.58
C ARG A 27 5.63 -11.03 5.32
N ASP A 28 6.59 -11.13 6.23
CA ASP A 28 7.06 -9.98 6.99
C ASP A 28 7.67 -8.94 6.06
N GLU A 29 8.48 -9.38 5.10
CA GLU A 29 9.08 -8.48 4.13
C GLU A 29 8.02 -7.83 3.25
N ALA A 30 7.03 -8.59 2.81
CA ALA A 30 5.95 -8.07 1.97
C ALA A 30 5.15 -6.99 2.69
N VAL A 31 4.83 -7.21 3.97
CA VAL A 31 4.11 -6.22 4.76
C VAL A 31 4.93 -4.95 4.91
N TYR A 32 6.22 -5.09 5.14
CA TYR A 32 7.12 -3.95 5.27
C TYR A 32 7.14 -3.12 3.98
N ILE A 33 7.29 -3.79 2.83
CA ILE A 33 7.33 -3.12 1.54
C ILE A 33 6.00 -2.43 1.24
N VAL A 34 4.90 -3.09 1.51
CA VAL A 34 3.56 -2.51 1.29
C VAL A 34 3.39 -1.25 2.14
N ASN A 35 3.82 -1.29 3.40
CA ASN A 35 3.74 -0.11 4.26
C ASN A 35 4.55 1.05 3.70
N ASP A 36 5.75 0.79 3.18
CA ASP A 36 6.58 1.82 2.56
C ASP A 36 5.89 2.43 1.36
N ILE A 37 5.24 1.60 0.54
CA ILE A 37 4.52 2.09 -0.63
C ILE A 37 3.35 2.97 -0.21
N ILE A 38 2.61 2.57 0.81
CA ILE A 38 1.47 3.34 1.32
C ILE A 38 1.94 4.70 1.83
N ILE A 39 3.04 4.73 2.57
CA ILE A 39 3.61 5.98 3.08
C ILE A 39 3.99 6.89 1.92
N SER A 40 4.61 6.34 0.87
CA SER A 40 4.99 7.12 -0.31
C SER A 40 3.77 7.71 -1.00
N ILE A 41 2.68 6.94 -1.09
CA ILE A 41 1.44 7.44 -1.68
C ILE A 41 0.85 8.55 -0.83
N GLU A 42 0.88 8.42 0.49
CA GLU A 42 0.38 9.47 1.39
C GLU A 42 1.20 10.75 1.24
N GLU A 43 2.51 10.64 1.09
CA GLU A 43 3.35 11.81 0.82
C GLU A 43 2.98 12.48 -0.49
N LEU A 44 2.70 11.68 -1.53
CA LEU A 44 2.27 12.21 -2.81
C LEU A 44 0.94 12.95 -2.68
N MET A 45 0.01 12.39 -1.91
CA MET A 45 -1.28 13.04 -1.67
C MET A 45 -1.13 14.39 -0.98
N ASP A 46 -0.13 14.53 -0.11
CA ASP A 46 0.13 15.80 0.56
C ASP A 46 0.59 16.88 -0.42
N LEU A 47 1.13 16.49 -1.57
CA LEU A 47 1.55 17.44 -2.59
C LEU A 47 0.38 17.92 -3.46
N LEU A 48 -0.75 17.25 -3.38
CA LEU A 48 -1.93 17.61 -4.16
C LEU A 48 -2.82 18.58 -3.37
#